data_b9a3a9d8490287e3bfe3a11df242b0ae
#
_entry.id   b9a3a9d8490287e3bfe3a11df242b0ae
#
_cell.length_a   1.000
_cell.length_b   1.000
_cell.length_c   1.000
_cell.angle_alpha   90.00
_cell.angle_beta   90.00
_cell.angle_gamma   90.00
#
_symmetry.space_group_name_H-M   'P 1'
#
loop_
_entity.id
_entity.type
_entity.pdbx_description
1 polymer ?
#
loop_
_entity_poly.entity_id
_entity_poly.type
_entity_poly.pdbx_seq_one_letter_code
_entity_poly.pdbx_strand_id
1 'polypeptide(L)'
;MNRLQDGGALGLISIPRLTEVDHCLKSGRTGNILTSIAKQGLVSRAIQVPPSITRELANTAMSVEGLIPLWFGEPNIPTPKFICDEAARSLSAGETFYAEGLGRPYLREAISGYMSELYNKPIGVDRVAVTVSGGNALNLAFQCVLEEGDTVVTLTPAFPNLLSIPKLQGARTVTHSLEVKDGKWSLDVEGFLETARGAKVVLLNSPSNPTGFMLTKHEIARIMEVLRERGTWLISDEVYARTVYSGKAAPSFLEVSEPEDRLIVVNSFSKSWAMTGWRLGWLTLPPSLTPVVEKIAEFSIASAPPFSQRAAVVALQQGEEFVAQMAKNYQHARDLVCSRLLAHEGVTCPVPESAFYAYFKVEGVTDSVAYARMLIEKAKVGLAPGDAFLVGEPGWFRLCFAQTDEQLNEAMARLSPYLANARETA
;
A
#
# COMPACT_ATOMS: atom_id res chain seq x y z
N MET A 1 11.91 -4.41 64.88
CA MET A 1 13.36 -4.23 64.78
C MET A 1 13.77 -4.43 63.31
N ASN A 2 13.89 -3.34 62.60
CA ASN A 2 15.11 -2.78 61.94
C ASN A 2 15.83 -3.79 61.04
N ARG A 3 15.81 -3.65 59.78
CA ARG A 3 16.42 -2.73 58.81
C ARG A 3 16.23 -3.28 57.40
N LEU A 4 15.70 -2.54 56.48
CA LEU A 4 16.02 -2.60 55.07
C LEU A 4 15.83 -1.18 54.50
N GLN A 5 16.92 -0.43 54.57
CA GLN A 5 17.16 0.71 53.68
C GLN A 5 18.37 0.33 52.84
N ASP A 6 18.18 0.25 51.51
CA ASP A 6 19.14 0.69 50.56
C ASP A 6 18.44 0.84 49.20
N GLY A 7 18.03 2.07 48.93
CA GLY A 7 17.43 2.46 47.69
C GLY A 7 18.48 2.73 46.63
N GLY A 8 18.72 1.79 45.74
CA GLY A 8 19.41 2.05 44.46
C GLY A 8 18.49 2.85 43.55
N ALA A 9 18.82 4.12 43.31
CA ALA A 9 18.12 4.98 42.35
C ALA A 9 18.29 4.44 40.95
N LEU A 10 17.25 3.80 40.43
CA LEU A 10 17.06 3.59 38.99
C LEU A 10 16.87 4.96 38.35
N GLY A 11 17.89 5.40 37.60
CA GLY A 11 17.85 6.63 36.82
C GLY A 11 16.64 6.58 35.88
N LEU A 12 15.63 7.38 36.20
CA LEU A 12 14.50 7.63 35.32
C LEU A 12 15.05 8.28 34.04
N ILE A 13 15.03 7.52 32.95
CA ILE A 13 15.23 8.07 31.61
C ILE A 13 14.10 9.07 31.42
N SER A 14 14.43 10.35 31.40
CA SER A 14 13.45 11.42 31.18
C SER A 14 12.94 11.29 29.75
N ILE A 15 11.68 10.90 29.60
CA ILE A 15 10.97 10.98 28.32
C ILE A 15 10.82 12.49 28.01
N PRO A 16 11.28 12.97 26.84
CA PRO A 16 11.11 14.38 26.46
C PRO A 16 9.63 14.75 26.51
N ARG A 17 9.30 15.90 27.09
CA ARG A 17 7.94 16.41 27.11
C ARG A 17 7.47 16.67 25.69
N LEU A 18 6.18 16.46 25.42
CA LEU A 18 5.52 16.69 24.13
C LEU A 18 5.87 18.03 23.46
N THR A 19 6.17 19.07 24.24
CA THR A 19 6.61 20.40 23.80
C THR A 19 8.00 20.41 23.14
N GLU A 20 8.92 19.50 23.50
CA GLU A 20 10.24 19.39 22.86
C GLU A 20 10.19 18.64 21.54
N VAL A 21 9.26 17.67 21.41
CA VAL A 21 9.00 16.96 20.15
C VAL A 21 8.41 17.91 19.11
N ASP A 22 7.48 18.78 19.51
CA ASP A 22 6.89 19.82 18.64
C ASP A 22 7.93 20.83 18.11
N HIS A 23 8.93 21.18 18.91
CA HIS A 23 9.99 22.10 18.49
C HIS A 23 10.98 21.43 17.50
N CYS A 24 11.23 20.13 17.64
CA CYS A 24 12.07 19.35 16.73
C CYS A 24 11.41 19.13 15.36
N LEU A 25 10.09 18.92 15.32
CA LEU A 25 9.33 18.75 14.07
C LEU A 25 9.29 20.03 13.23
N LYS A 26 9.26 21.20 13.87
CA LYS A 26 9.28 22.52 13.21
C LYS A 26 10.62 22.90 12.60
N SER A 27 11.71 22.19 12.92
CA SER A 27 13.09 22.59 12.56
C SER A 27 13.80 21.70 11.54
N GLY A 28 13.12 20.73 10.92
CA GLY A 28 13.75 19.81 9.94
C GLY A 28 14.81 18.87 10.55
N ARG A 29 14.79 18.66 11.87
CA ARG A 29 15.85 17.94 12.64
C ARG A 29 15.64 16.43 12.76
N THR A 30 14.68 15.82 12.08
CA THR A 30 14.47 14.36 12.10
C THR A 30 15.72 13.59 11.69
N GLY A 31 16.47 14.10 10.70
CA GLY A 31 17.78 13.53 10.33
C GLY A 31 18.80 13.52 11.47
N ASN A 32 18.82 14.54 12.33
CA ASN A 32 19.76 14.64 13.44
C ASN A 32 19.43 13.70 14.60
N ILE A 33 18.13 13.47 14.87
CA ILE A 33 17.68 12.53 15.91
C ILE A 33 18.02 11.09 15.50
N LEU A 34 17.71 10.70 14.27
CA LEU A 34 18.03 9.37 13.74
C LEU A 34 19.55 9.12 13.70
N THR A 35 20.33 10.14 13.34
CA THR A 35 21.81 10.08 13.37
C THR A 35 22.35 9.96 14.82
N SER A 36 21.71 10.62 15.78
CA SER A 36 22.06 10.51 17.21
C SER A 36 21.74 9.11 17.75
N ILE A 37 20.58 8.55 17.40
CA ILE A 37 20.16 7.19 17.77
C ILE A 37 21.11 6.15 17.14
N ALA A 38 21.51 6.35 15.89
CA ALA A 38 22.48 5.49 15.21
C ALA A 38 23.84 5.48 15.91
N LYS A 39 24.32 6.66 16.34
CA LYS A 39 25.56 6.79 17.12
C LYS A 39 25.50 6.11 18.49
N GLN A 40 24.32 5.88 19.03
CA GLN A 40 24.10 5.13 20.28
C GLN A 40 24.00 3.63 20.07
N GLY A 41 24.11 3.12 18.82
CA GLY A 41 24.08 1.69 18.50
C GLY A 41 22.71 1.02 18.68
N LEU A 42 21.63 1.81 18.78
CA LEU A 42 20.32 1.29 19.20
C LEU A 42 19.57 0.53 18.12
N VAL A 43 19.67 0.87 16.82
CA VAL A 43 19.06 0.10 15.73
C VAL A 43 19.71 0.40 14.38
N SER A 44 20.19 -0.59 13.65
CA SER A 44 20.91 -0.37 12.39
C SER A 44 19.99 -0.28 11.15
N ARG A 45 19.11 -1.26 10.93
CA ARG A 45 18.33 -1.35 9.67
C ARG A 45 17.16 -0.36 9.61
N ALA A 46 16.42 -0.17 10.70
CA ALA A 46 15.29 0.74 10.73
C ALA A 46 15.67 2.20 10.46
N ILE A 47 16.93 2.59 10.77
CA ILE A 47 17.45 3.93 10.50
C ILE A 47 17.66 4.19 9.01
N GLN A 48 17.89 3.13 8.23
CA GLN A 48 18.08 3.24 6.78
C GLN A 48 16.76 3.45 6.02
N VAL A 49 15.62 3.25 6.69
CA VAL A 49 14.30 3.45 6.11
C VAL A 49 13.82 4.85 6.46
N PRO A 50 13.54 5.72 5.46
CA PRO A 50 13.08 7.07 5.73
C PRO A 50 11.70 7.08 6.39
N PRO A 51 11.40 8.07 7.24
CA PRO A 51 10.05 8.27 7.76
C PRO A 51 9.06 8.55 6.62
N SER A 52 7.79 8.29 6.87
CA SER A 52 6.74 8.56 5.88
C SER A 52 6.48 10.07 5.75
N ILE A 53 6.92 10.67 4.66
CA ILE A 53 6.69 12.09 4.34
C ILE A 53 5.19 12.43 4.40
N THR A 54 4.35 11.57 3.81
CA THR A 54 2.88 11.76 3.83
C THR A 54 2.32 11.75 5.26
N ARG A 55 2.83 10.86 6.12
CA ARG A 55 2.39 10.81 7.53
C ARG A 55 2.86 12.02 8.31
N GLU A 56 4.06 12.49 8.06
CA GLU A 56 4.61 13.69 8.69
C GLU A 56 3.77 14.93 8.32
N LEU A 57 3.47 15.12 7.03
CA LEU A 57 2.59 16.20 6.58
C LEU A 57 1.20 16.11 7.21
N ALA A 58 0.59 14.92 7.24
CA ALA A 58 -0.71 14.73 7.84
C ALA A 58 -0.72 15.05 9.34
N ASN A 59 0.31 14.64 10.09
CA ASN A 59 0.42 14.93 11.51
C ASN A 59 0.56 16.43 11.80
N THR A 60 1.31 17.17 10.98
CA THR A 60 1.45 18.64 11.12
C THR A 60 0.16 19.39 10.77
N ALA A 61 -0.70 18.80 9.97
CA ALA A 61 -1.94 19.40 9.49
C ALA A 61 -3.20 19.03 10.30
N MET A 62 -3.07 18.22 11.35
CA MET A 62 -4.21 17.74 12.16
C MET A 62 -5.04 18.87 12.79
N SER A 63 -4.45 20.04 13.06
CA SER A 63 -5.11 21.22 13.65
C SER A 63 -5.65 22.20 12.61
N VAL A 64 -5.50 21.93 11.31
CA VAL A 64 -5.94 22.84 10.26
C VAL A 64 -7.44 22.69 10.05
N GLU A 65 -8.20 23.70 10.44
CA GLU A 65 -9.65 23.71 10.30
C GLU A 65 -10.07 23.80 8.82
N GLY A 66 -11.09 23.01 8.43
CA GLY A 66 -11.63 22.96 7.08
C GLY A 66 -10.69 22.29 6.06
N LEU A 67 -9.69 21.52 6.51
CA LEU A 67 -8.81 20.75 5.65
C LEU A 67 -9.55 19.61 4.95
N ILE A 68 -9.32 19.47 3.64
CA ILE A 68 -9.74 18.30 2.85
C ILE A 68 -8.54 17.38 2.66
N PRO A 69 -8.46 16.24 3.38
CA PRO A 69 -7.29 15.36 3.33
C PRO A 69 -7.41 14.35 2.18
N LEU A 70 -6.67 14.55 1.08
CA LEU A 70 -6.64 13.66 -0.08
C LEU A 70 -5.32 12.86 -0.17
N TRP A 71 -4.54 12.81 0.89
CA TRP A 71 -3.23 12.12 0.93
C TRP A 71 -3.28 10.65 1.26
N PHE A 72 -4.27 10.15 2.06
CA PHE A 72 -4.34 8.73 2.42
C PHE A 72 -5.19 7.94 1.42
N GLY A 73 -4.73 6.73 1.14
CA GLY A 73 -5.40 5.83 0.21
C GLY A 73 -6.39 4.92 0.93
N GLU A 74 -7.56 5.45 1.29
CA GLU A 74 -8.64 4.67 1.88
C GLU A 74 -10.01 5.14 1.38
N PRO A 75 -11.01 4.23 1.28
CA PRO A 75 -12.38 4.60 1.01
C PRO A 75 -12.93 5.54 2.07
N ASN A 76 -13.73 6.52 1.67
CA ASN A 76 -14.38 7.50 2.56
C ASN A 76 -15.71 7.01 3.15
N ILE A 77 -16.04 5.76 2.95
CA ILE A 77 -17.27 5.13 3.44
C ILE A 77 -16.94 4.04 4.46
N PRO A 78 -17.82 3.81 5.45
CA PRO A 78 -17.66 2.71 6.39
C PRO A 78 -17.81 1.36 5.69
N THR A 79 -17.26 0.32 6.31
CA THR A 79 -17.50 -1.06 5.91
C THR A 79 -19.01 -1.36 5.88
N PRO A 80 -19.51 -2.05 4.85
CA PRO A 80 -20.92 -2.41 4.74
C PRO A 80 -21.50 -3.08 5.98
N LYS A 81 -22.73 -2.69 6.32
CA LYS A 81 -23.37 -3.15 7.56
C LYS A 81 -23.44 -4.68 7.68
N PHE A 82 -23.71 -5.40 6.58
CA PHE A 82 -23.81 -6.87 6.61
C PHE A 82 -22.49 -7.55 6.99
N ILE A 83 -21.33 -6.94 6.65
CA ILE A 83 -20.01 -7.40 7.07
C ILE A 83 -19.80 -7.13 8.56
N CYS A 84 -20.16 -5.91 9.02
CA CYS A 84 -20.05 -5.52 10.42
C CYS A 84 -20.95 -6.38 11.34
N ASP A 85 -22.16 -6.66 10.90
CA ASP A 85 -23.13 -7.49 11.65
C ASP A 85 -22.58 -8.91 11.86
N GLU A 86 -21.93 -9.50 10.88
CA GLU A 86 -21.33 -10.83 11.03
C GLU A 86 -20.16 -10.83 12.03
N ALA A 87 -19.32 -9.79 12.03
CA ALA A 87 -18.28 -9.66 13.04
C ALA A 87 -18.88 -9.55 14.47
N ALA A 88 -19.93 -8.73 14.62
CA ALA A 88 -20.61 -8.57 15.90
C ALA A 88 -21.27 -9.87 16.37
N ARG A 89 -21.87 -10.63 15.44
CA ARG A 89 -22.43 -11.96 15.70
C ARG A 89 -21.34 -12.94 16.17
N SER A 90 -20.21 -12.98 15.47
CA SER A 90 -19.07 -13.85 15.81
C SER A 90 -18.51 -13.53 17.20
N LEU A 91 -18.31 -12.24 17.52
CA LEU A 91 -17.88 -11.79 18.85
C LEU A 91 -18.89 -12.22 19.93
N SER A 92 -20.19 -12.02 19.69
CA SER A 92 -21.26 -12.39 20.63
C SER A 92 -21.38 -13.91 20.82
N ALA A 93 -20.99 -14.70 19.80
CA ALA A 93 -20.92 -16.15 19.88
C ALA A 93 -19.65 -16.68 20.56
N GLY A 94 -18.75 -15.80 21.02
CA GLY A 94 -17.53 -16.18 21.73
C GLY A 94 -16.40 -16.67 20.83
N GLU A 95 -16.39 -16.37 19.52
CA GLU A 95 -15.29 -16.70 18.61
C GLU A 95 -14.09 -15.75 18.85
N THR A 96 -13.49 -15.83 20.05
CA THR A 96 -12.43 -14.91 20.53
C THR A 96 -11.12 -15.60 20.88
N PHE A 97 -11.00 -16.89 20.59
CA PHE A 97 -9.79 -17.68 20.83
C PHE A 97 -8.83 -17.59 19.64
N TYR A 98 -7.59 -18.04 19.84
CA TYR A 98 -6.63 -18.14 18.75
C TYR A 98 -7.17 -18.99 17.60
N ALA A 99 -6.87 -18.56 16.37
CA ALA A 99 -7.11 -19.31 15.15
C ALA A 99 -5.82 -20.04 14.73
N GLU A 100 -5.93 -20.87 13.70
CA GLU A 100 -4.81 -21.50 13.04
C GLU A 100 -3.88 -20.45 12.39
N GLY A 101 -2.57 -20.70 12.37
CA GLY A 101 -1.57 -19.77 11.84
C GLY A 101 -1.80 -19.36 10.38
N LEU A 102 -2.34 -20.26 9.56
CA LEU A 102 -2.73 -19.97 8.17
C LEU A 102 -4.13 -19.39 8.04
N GLY A 103 -4.84 -19.20 9.13
CA GLY A 103 -6.24 -18.77 9.16
C GLY A 103 -7.23 -19.93 9.21
N ARG A 104 -8.46 -19.61 9.62
CA ARG A 104 -9.56 -20.57 9.76
C ARG A 104 -9.87 -21.28 8.44
N PRO A 105 -10.11 -22.59 8.43
CA PRO A 105 -10.42 -23.37 7.22
C PRO A 105 -11.56 -22.74 6.39
N TYR A 106 -12.64 -22.30 7.04
CA TYR A 106 -13.78 -21.69 6.36
C TYR A 106 -13.43 -20.44 5.55
N LEU A 107 -12.46 -19.61 6.01
CA LEU A 107 -12.02 -18.44 5.25
C LEU A 107 -11.06 -18.82 4.14
N ARG A 108 -10.13 -19.75 4.38
CA ARG A 108 -9.23 -20.24 3.35
C ARG A 108 -9.98 -20.90 2.19
N GLU A 109 -11.02 -21.68 2.49
CA GLU A 109 -11.93 -22.27 1.49
C GLU A 109 -12.69 -21.19 0.72
N ALA A 110 -13.23 -20.17 1.43
CA ALA A 110 -13.95 -19.06 0.79
C ALA A 110 -13.02 -18.25 -0.13
N ILE A 111 -11.78 -17.98 0.27
CA ILE A 111 -10.77 -17.30 -0.57
C ILE A 111 -10.41 -18.15 -1.78
N SER A 112 -10.14 -19.44 -1.58
CA SER A 112 -9.81 -20.41 -2.65
C SER A 112 -10.92 -20.43 -3.70
N GLY A 113 -12.18 -20.57 -3.28
CA GLY A 113 -13.34 -20.56 -4.18
C GLY A 113 -13.51 -19.22 -4.91
N TYR A 114 -13.42 -18.11 -4.18
CA TYR A 114 -13.53 -16.76 -4.74
C TYR A 114 -12.47 -16.48 -5.80
N MET A 115 -11.19 -16.77 -5.52
CA MET A 115 -10.09 -16.56 -6.45
C MET A 115 -10.19 -17.48 -7.66
N SER A 116 -10.62 -18.73 -7.45
CA SER A 116 -10.85 -19.69 -8.54
C SER A 116 -11.93 -19.21 -9.51
N GLU A 117 -13.04 -18.70 -9.00
CA GLU A 117 -14.12 -18.13 -9.82
C GLU A 117 -13.67 -16.83 -10.52
N LEU A 118 -12.98 -15.94 -9.77
CA LEU A 118 -12.58 -14.63 -10.29
C LEU A 118 -11.65 -14.75 -11.51
N TYR A 119 -10.71 -15.70 -11.49
CA TYR A 119 -9.71 -15.87 -12.53
C TYR A 119 -9.94 -17.10 -13.42
N ASN A 120 -11.08 -17.78 -13.24
CA ASN A 120 -11.44 -18.99 -13.97
C ASN A 120 -10.30 -20.03 -14.00
N LYS A 121 -9.63 -20.23 -12.84
CA LYS A 121 -8.52 -21.15 -12.67
C LYS A 121 -8.56 -21.76 -11.27
N PRO A 122 -8.44 -23.10 -11.13
CA PRO A 122 -8.44 -23.75 -9.81
C PRO A 122 -7.31 -23.25 -8.92
N ILE A 123 -7.63 -22.72 -7.76
CA ILE A 123 -6.71 -22.31 -6.71
C ILE A 123 -6.95 -23.20 -5.49
N GLY A 124 -6.02 -24.07 -5.18
CA GLY A 124 -6.15 -24.99 -4.04
C GLY A 124 -6.15 -24.27 -2.70
N VAL A 125 -6.90 -24.78 -1.72
CA VAL A 125 -6.96 -24.23 -0.36
C VAL A 125 -5.60 -24.33 0.36
N ASP A 126 -4.78 -25.28 -0.04
CA ASP A 126 -3.39 -25.48 0.41
C ASP A 126 -2.44 -24.37 -0.04
N ARG A 127 -2.89 -23.53 -0.98
CA ARG A 127 -2.17 -22.34 -1.48
C ARG A 127 -2.55 -21.05 -0.76
N VAL A 128 -3.49 -21.07 0.17
CA VAL A 128 -4.05 -19.87 0.81
C VAL A 128 -3.56 -19.73 2.23
N ALA A 129 -2.99 -18.56 2.57
CA ALA A 129 -2.64 -18.18 3.92
C ALA A 129 -3.27 -16.81 4.27
N VAL A 130 -4.10 -16.76 5.30
CA VAL A 130 -4.70 -15.53 5.83
C VAL A 130 -3.67 -14.74 6.62
N THR A 131 -3.67 -13.42 6.46
CA THR A 131 -2.69 -12.51 7.07
C THR A 131 -3.36 -11.33 7.75
N VAL A 132 -2.64 -10.69 8.67
CA VAL A 132 -3.11 -9.47 9.35
C VAL A 132 -2.79 -8.26 8.48
N SER A 133 -3.44 -8.13 7.33
CA SER A 133 -3.31 -7.11 6.28
C SER A 133 -2.40 -7.47 5.10
N GLY A 134 -2.57 -6.75 3.97
CA GLY A 134 -1.65 -6.84 2.83
C GLY A 134 -0.21 -6.43 3.18
N GLY A 135 -0.01 -5.45 4.08
CA GLY A 135 1.34 -5.08 4.54
C GLY A 135 2.03 -6.18 5.35
N ASN A 136 1.28 -6.91 6.18
CA ASN A 136 1.80 -8.09 6.87
C ASN A 136 2.05 -9.24 5.88
N ALA A 137 1.17 -9.42 4.89
CA ALA A 137 1.36 -10.41 3.81
C ALA A 137 2.68 -10.19 3.06
N LEU A 138 2.98 -8.93 2.67
CA LEU A 138 4.26 -8.57 2.05
C LEU A 138 5.45 -8.91 2.96
N ASN A 139 5.35 -8.60 4.26
CA ASN A 139 6.41 -8.88 5.20
C ASN A 139 6.67 -10.39 5.33
N LEU A 140 5.62 -11.20 5.46
CA LEU A 140 5.71 -12.66 5.48
C LEU A 140 6.29 -13.21 4.17
N ALA A 141 5.82 -12.71 3.02
CA ALA A 141 6.33 -13.12 1.72
C ALA A 141 7.83 -12.89 1.60
N PHE A 142 8.34 -11.73 1.99
CA PHE A 142 9.77 -11.44 1.97
C PHE A 142 10.56 -12.31 2.95
N GLN A 143 10.05 -12.52 4.16
CA GLN A 143 10.71 -13.40 5.15
C GLN A 143 10.84 -14.84 4.67
N CYS A 144 9.94 -15.30 3.78
CA CYS A 144 10.01 -16.65 3.22
C CYS A 144 11.10 -16.82 2.16
N VAL A 145 11.46 -15.75 1.44
CA VAL A 145 12.25 -15.89 0.20
C VAL A 145 13.53 -15.05 0.16
N LEU A 146 13.72 -14.12 1.11
CA LEU A 146 14.89 -13.24 1.16
C LEU A 146 15.88 -13.65 2.24
N GLU A 147 17.15 -13.48 1.90
CA GLU A 147 18.28 -13.44 2.83
C GLU A 147 18.96 -12.08 2.81
N GLU A 148 19.81 -11.81 3.79
CA GLU A 148 20.58 -10.58 3.86
C GLU A 148 21.50 -10.41 2.64
N GLY A 149 21.45 -9.25 2.00
CA GLY A 149 22.24 -8.94 0.81
C GLY A 149 21.56 -9.28 -0.51
N ASP A 150 20.44 -10.01 -0.50
CA ASP A 150 19.66 -10.29 -1.71
C ASP A 150 19.19 -8.99 -2.40
N THR A 151 18.93 -9.10 -3.70
CA THR A 151 18.42 -7.97 -4.50
C THR A 151 16.94 -8.16 -4.81
N VAL A 152 16.15 -7.12 -4.52
CA VAL A 152 14.75 -6.99 -4.92
C VAL A 152 14.65 -5.92 -6.00
N VAL A 153 14.01 -6.24 -7.13
CA VAL A 153 13.73 -5.28 -8.19
C VAL A 153 12.24 -4.96 -8.20
N THR A 154 11.91 -3.66 -8.28
CA THR A 154 10.52 -3.19 -8.34
C THR A 154 10.37 -1.99 -9.26
N LEU A 155 9.12 -1.60 -9.56
CA LEU A 155 8.81 -0.42 -10.36
C LEU A 155 8.77 0.85 -9.49
N THR A 156 9.02 1.99 -10.11
CA THR A 156 8.75 3.33 -9.55
C THR A 156 7.96 4.17 -10.56
N PRO A 157 7.12 5.11 -10.11
CA PRO A 157 6.78 5.46 -8.72
C PRO A 157 6.13 4.30 -7.95
N ALA A 158 6.44 4.16 -6.65
CA ALA A 158 5.99 3.02 -5.84
C ALA A 158 5.47 3.43 -4.45
N PHE A 159 4.51 2.66 -3.93
CA PHE A 159 4.10 2.80 -2.54
C PHE A 159 5.29 2.54 -1.60
N PRO A 160 5.58 3.43 -0.63
CA PRO A 160 6.80 3.38 0.19
C PRO A 160 7.09 2.02 0.85
N ASN A 161 6.05 1.28 1.23
CA ASN A 161 6.23 -0.02 1.86
C ASN A 161 6.92 -1.04 0.94
N LEU A 162 6.67 -0.96 -0.38
CA LEU A 162 7.28 -1.85 -1.37
C LEU A 162 8.80 -1.69 -1.45
N LEU A 163 9.28 -0.51 -1.09
CA LEU A 163 10.70 -0.15 -1.09
C LEU A 163 11.36 -0.33 0.28
N SER A 164 10.56 -0.16 1.34
CA SER A 164 11.05 -0.14 2.72
C SER A 164 11.07 -1.53 3.36
N ILE A 165 10.05 -2.36 3.11
CA ILE A 165 9.97 -3.70 3.73
C ILE A 165 11.16 -4.59 3.32
N PRO A 166 11.58 -4.68 2.03
CA PRO A 166 12.77 -5.44 1.66
C PRO A 166 14.04 -4.95 2.37
N LYS A 167 14.21 -3.63 2.49
CA LYS A 167 15.36 -3.04 3.21
C LYS A 167 15.38 -3.43 4.69
N LEU A 168 14.21 -3.48 5.34
CA LEU A 168 14.09 -3.95 6.73
C LEU A 168 14.48 -5.43 6.87
N GLN A 169 14.33 -6.24 5.80
CA GLN A 169 14.80 -7.63 5.75
C GLN A 169 16.30 -7.75 5.37
N GLY A 170 16.99 -6.63 5.12
CA GLY A 170 18.41 -6.62 4.76
C GLY A 170 18.68 -6.74 3.26
N ALA A 171 17.66 -6.68 2.43
CA ALA A 171 17.82 -6.73 0.98
C ALA A 171 18.16 -5.36 0.38
N ARG A 172 18.81 -5.37 -0.79
CA ARG A 172 19.02 -4.20 -1.64
C ARG A 172 17.81 -4.05 -2.56
N THR A 173 17.31 -2.83 -2.69
CA THR A 173 16.22 -2.51 -3.61
C THR A 173 16.76 -1.79 -4.83
N VAL A 174 16.50 -2.32 -6.02
CA VAL A 174 16.77 -1.71 -7.33
C VAL A 174 15.43 -1.37 -7.97
N THR A 175 15.37 -0.24 -8.65
CA THR A 175 14.11 0.25 -9.25
C THR A 175 14.23 0.40 -10.75
N HIS A 176 13.12 0.14 -11.44
CA HIS A 176 12.92 0.46 -12.85
C HIS A 176 11.74 1.43 -12.96
N SER A 177 11.91 2.52 -13.72
CA SER A 177 10.89 3.58 -13.77
C SER A 177 9.82 3.27 -14.80
N LEU A 178 8.56 3.49 -14.43
CA LEU A 178 7.48 3.64 -15.40
C LEU A 178 7.67 4.93 -16.20
N GLU A 179 7.24 4.93 -17.43
CA GLU A 179 7.27 6.10 -18.32
C GLU A 179 5.85 6.58 -18.63
N VAL A 180 5.70 7.86 -18.93
CA VAL A 180 4.44 8.40 -19.44
C VAL A 180 4.53 8.42 -20.99
N LYS A 181 3.70 7.63 -21.65
CA LYS A 181 3.56 7.56 -23.11
C LYS A 181 2.10 7.78 -23.50
N ASP A 182 1.85 8.69 -24.40
CA ASP A 182 0.51 9.02 -24.91
C ASP A 182 -0.52 9.29 -23.79
N GLY A 183 -0.10 10.01 -22.74
CA GLY A 183 -0.94 10.37 -21.59
C GLY A 183 -1.27 9.22 -20.63
N LYS A 184 -0.55 8.09 -20.72
CA LYS A 184 -0.70 6.91 -19.87
C LYS A 184 0.63 6.45 -19.29
N TRP A 185 0.56 5.78 -18.14
CA TRP A 185 1.70 5.06 -17.61
C TRP A 185 1.99 3.81 -18.44
N SER A 186 3.24 3.54 -18.70
CA SER A 186 3.72 2.43 -19.54
C SER A 186 4.98 1.80 -18.95
N LEU A 187 5.13 0.50 -19.14
CA LEU A 187 6.31 -0.26 -18.76
C LEU A 187 7.09 -0.69 -20.02
N ASP A 188 8.39 -0.40 -20.05
CA ASP A 188 9.32 -1.10 -20.92
C ASP A 188 9.61 -2.49 -20.31
N VAL A 189 8.88 -3.50 -20.77
CA VAL A 189 8.97 -4.86 -20.20
C VAL A 189 10.36 -5.46 -20.38
N GLU A 190 10.98 -5.32 -21.56
CA GLU A 190 12.28 -5.92 -21.81
C GLU A 190 13.40 -5.19 -21.02
N GLY A 191 13.35 -3.86 -20.95
CA GLY A 191 14.25 -3.07 -20.11
C GLY A 191 14.08 -3.39 -18.62
N PHE A 192 12.85 -3.61 -18.15
CA PHE A 192 12.58 -4.07 -16.81
C PHE A 192 13.15 -5.46 -16.54
N LEU A 193 12.94 -6.40 -17.45
CA LEU A 193 13.47 -7.77 -17.33
C LEU A 193 15.01 -7.80 -17.33
N GLU A 194 15.64 -6.86 -18.06
CA GLU A 194 17.10 -6.71 -18.00
C GLU A 194 17.55 -6.13 -16.65
N THR A 195 16.85 -5.12 -16.13
CA THR A 195 17.09 -4.58 -14.78
C THR A 195 16.94 -5.66 -13.69
N ALA A 196 16.01 -6.58 -13.89
CA ALA A 196 15.74 -7.69 -12.98
C ALA A 196 16.72 -8.89 -13.11
N ARG A 197 17.71 -8.80 -14.03
CA ARG A 197 18.69 -9.88 -14.24
C ARG A 197 19.50 -10.12 -12.95
N GLY A 198 19.49 -11.37 -12.46
CA GLY A 198 20.19 -11.77 -11.24
C GLY A 198 19.51 -11.32 -9.93
N ALA A 199 18.33 -10.72 -9.98
CA ALA A 199 17.55 -10.45 -8.78
C ALA A 199 17.05 -11.76 -8.13
N LYS A 200 17.05 -11.79 -6.79
CA LYS A 200 16.41 -12.86 -6.04
C LYS A 200 14.89 -12.79 -6.11
N VAL A 201 14.36 -11.56 -6.02
CA VAL A 201 12.93 -11.28 -6.03
C VAL A 201 12.63 -10.13 -6.99
N VAL A 202 11.59 -10.29 -7.79
CA VAL A 202 10.88 -9.22 -8.46
C VAL A 202 9.61 -8.93 -7.67
N LEU A 203 9.38 -7.65 -7.33
CA LEU A 203 8.18 -7.18 -6.67
C LEU A 203 7.39 -6.28 -7.61
N LEU A 204 6.15 -6.61 -7.90
CA LEU A 204 5.26 -5.82 -8.75
C LEU A 204 3.99 -5.47 -7.97
N ASN A 205 3.53 -4.22 -8.11
CA ASN A 205 2.22 -3.78 -7.62
C ASN A 205 1.34 -3.41 -8.82
N SER A 206 0.41 -4.30 -9.14
CA SER A 206 -0.51 -4.13 -10.27
C SER A 206 -1.90 -4.67 -9.91
N PRO A 207 -2.90 -3.79 -9.85
CA PRO A 207 -2.88 -2.33 -10.08
C PRO A 207 -2.05 -1.54 -9.06
N SER A 208 -1.45 -0.44 -9.51
CA SER A 208 -0.39 0.28 -8.80
C SER A 208 -0.88 1.46 -7.96
N ASN A 209 -0.27 1.64 -6.81
CA ASN A 209 -0.24 2.86 -6.03
C ASN A 209 1.19 3.47 -6.14
N PRO A 210 1.37 4.69 -6.68
CA PRO A 210 0.38 5.78 -6.78
C PRO A 210 -0.26 5.97 -8.17
N THR A 211 0.17 5.27 -9.20
CA THR A 211 -0.04 5.64 -10.60
C THR A 211 -1.38 5.18 -11.19
N GLY A 212 -2.01 4.16 -10.58
CA GLY A 212 -3.14 3.47 -11.20
C GLY A 212 -2.77 2.67 -12.46
N PHE A 213 -1.47 2.47 -12.72
CA PHE A 213 -0.95 1.61 -13.78
C PHE A 213 -1.38 0.16 -13.55
N MET A 214 -1.65 -0.55 -14.61
CA MET A 214 -2.05 -1.96 -14.58
C MET A 214 -1.36 -2.71 -15.71
N LEU A 215 -0.72 -3.82 -15.36
CA LEU A 215 -0.12 -4.73 -16.34
C LEU A 215 -1.21 -5.37 -17.22
N THR A 216 -0.92 -5.48 -18.50
CA THR A 216 -1.75 -6.24 -19.44
C THR A 216 -1.51 -7.75 -19.31
N LYS A 217 -2.44 -8.57 -19.80
CA LYS A 217 -2.27 -10.04 -19.84
C LYS A 217 -1.01 -10.47 -20.59
N HIS A 218 -0.66 -9.75 -21.66
CA HIS A 218 0.53 -10.03 -22.45
C HIS A 218 1.83 -9.76 -21.67
N GLU A 219 1.90 -8.62 -20.98
CA GLU A 219 3.05 -8.27 -20.12
C GLU A 219 3.20 -9.26 -18.96
N ILE A 220 2.10 -9.63 -18.31
CA ILE A 220 2.06 -10.64 -17.25
C ILE A 220 2.61 -11.98 -17.74
N ALA A 221 2.15 -12.45 -18.91
CA ALA A 221 2.62 -13.70 -19.49
C ALA A 221 4.11 -13.65 -19.81
N ARG A 222 4.59 -12.57 -20.42
CA ARG A 222 6.01 -12.39 -20.75
C ARG A 222 6.90 -12.32 -19.51
N ILE A 223 6.49 -11.56 -18.51
CA ILE A 223 7.23 -11.45 -17.23
C ILE A 223 7.30 -12.82 -16.56
N MET A 224 6.17 -13.53 -16.44
CA MET A 224 6.13 -14.83 -15.78
C MET A 224 6.99 -15.87 -16.46
N GLU A 225 6.98 -15.92 -17.81
CA GLU A 225 7.83 -16.80 -18.63
C GLU A 225 9.30 -16.63 -18.26
N VAL A 226 9.80 -15.38 -18.33
CA VAL A 226 11.23 -15.08 -18.11
C VAL A 226 11.64 -15.32 -16.65
N LEU A 227 10.80 -14.95 -15.69
CA LEU A 227 11.12 -15.16 -14.28
C LEU A 227 11.13 -16.65 -13.92
N ARG A 228 10.24 -17.45 -14.52
CA ARG A 228 10.24 -18.92 -14.38
C ARG A 228 11.53 -19.54 -14.90
N GLU A 229 11.97 -19.16 -16.10
CA GLU A 229 13.24 -19.62 -16.69
C GLU A 229 14.46 -19.28 -15.83
N ARG A 230 14.45 -18.07 -15.23
CA ARG A 230 15.54 -17.60 -14.36
C ARG A 230 15.49 -18.14 -12.94
N GLY A 231 14.40 -18.78 -12.53
CA GLY A 231 14.19 -19.22 -11.16
C GLY A 231 14.09 -18.05 -10.17
N THR A 232 13.66 -16.87 -10.63
CA THR A 232 13.48 -15.68 -9.81
C THR A 232 12.11 -15.71 -9.13
N TRP A 233 12.03 -15.33 -7.85
CA TRP A 233 10.77 -15.19 -7.15
C TRP A 233 10.01 -13.97 -7.65
N LEU A 234 8.71 -14.10 -7.84
CA LEU A 234 7.79 -13.01 -8.09
C LEU A 234 6.86 -12.83 -6.89
N ILE A 235 6.87 -11.64 -6.30
CA ILE A 235 5.85 -11.19 -5.34
C ILE A 235 4.96 -10.19 -6.08
N SER A 236 3.68 -10.53 -6.28
CA SER A 236 2.69 -9.67 -6.94
C SER A 236 1.75 -9.08 -5.89
N ASP A 237 1.84 -7.78 -5.65
CA ASP A 237 0.89 -7.05 -4.81
C ASP A 237 -0.32 -6.64 -5.64
N GLU A 238 -1.42 -7.38 -5.47
CA GLU A 238 -2.67 -7.25 -6.22
C GLU A 238 -3.82 -6.70 -5.34
N VAL A 239 -3.50 -5.91 -4.31
CA VAL A 239 -4.51 -5.38 -3.36
C VAL A 239 -5.59 -4.51 -4.01
N TYR A 240 -5.34 -3.98 -5.20
CA TYR A 240 -6.31 -3.20 -6.01
C TYR A 240 -6.96 -4.02 -7.13
N ALA A 241 -6.80 -5.34 -7.17
CA ALA A 241 -7.29 -6.20 -8.26
C ALA A 241 -8.78 -6.01 -8.60
N ARG A 242 -9.61 -5.62 -7.63
CA ARG A 242 -11.05 -5.37 -7.82
C ARG A 242 -11.39 -3.88 -7.98
N THR A 243 -10.38 -3.00 -8.00
CA THR A 243 -10.57 -1.55 -8.22
C THR A 243 -10.11 -1.20 -9.64
N VAL A 244 -10.86 -1.67 -10.62
CA VAL A 244 -10.62 -1.49 -12.06
C VAL A 244 -11.82 -0.86 -12.74
N TYR A 245 -11.59 -0.16 -13.85
CA TYR A 245 -12.61 0.59 -14.58
C TYR A 245 -13.05 -0.11 -15.87
N SER A 246 -12.47 -1.26 -16.16
CA SER A 246 -12.88 -2.17 -17.24
C SER A 246 -12.81 -3.62 -16.77
N GLY A 247 -13.82 -4.39 -17.06
CA GLY A 247 -13.89 -5.79 -16.63
C GLY A 247 -14.27 -5.96 -15.14
N LYS A 248 -14.16 -7.19 -14.66
CA LYS A 248 -14.53 -7.58 -13.28
C LYS A 248 -13.32 -7.45 -12.33
N ALA A 249 -12.12 -7.72 -12.83
CA ALA A 249 -10.87 -7.68 -12.08
C ALA A 249 -9.68 -7.33 -12.98
N ALA A 250 -8.59 -6.85 -12.39
CA ALA A 250 -7.31 -6.72 -13.06
C ALA A 250 -6.78 -8.10 -13.49
N PRO A 251 -6.00 -8.19 -14.57
CA PRO A 251 -5.23 -9.39 -14.86
C PRO A 251 -4.33 -9.78 -13.68
N SER A 252 -4.21 -11.07 -13.41
CA SER A 252 -3.40 -11.62 -12.32
C SER A 252 -2.34 -12.58 -12.83
N PHE A 253 -1.19 -12.63 -12.17
CA PHE A 253 -0.19 -13.66 -12.42
C PHE A 253 -0.71 -15.08 -12.13
N LEU A 254 -1.77 -15.21 -11.34
CA LEU A 254 -2.44 -16.50 -11.11
C LEU A 254 -3.03 -17.09 -12.38
N GLU A 255 -3.44 -16.28 -13.37
CA GLU A 255 -4.02 -16.77 -14.63
C GLU A 255 -3.00 -17.57 -15.47
N VAL A 256 -1.71 -17.27 -15.34
CA VAL A 256 -0.62 -17.85 -16.16
C VAL A 256 0.37 -18.72 -15.37
N SER A 257 0.22 -18.78 -14.03
CA SER A 257 1.12 -19.55 -13.18
C SER A 257 0.68 -21.00 -12.99
N GLU A 258 1.65 -21.88 -12.76
CA GLU A 258 1.42 -23.23 -12.23
C GLU A 258 1.47 -23.22 -10.70
N PRO A 259 0.89 -24.22 -10.01
CA PRO A 259 0.80 -24.23 -8.55
C PRO A 259 2.15 -24.07 -7.81
N GLU A 260 3.22 -24.68 -8.32
CA GLU A 260 4.57 -24.65 -7.71
C GLU A 260 5.51 -23.60 -8.32
N ASP A 261 5.00 -22.70 -9.16
CA ASP A 261 5.79 -21.56 -9.62
C ASP A 261 6.25 -20.69 -8.43
N ARG A 262 7.41 -20.06 -8.58
CA ARG A 262 7.96 -19.12 -7.59
C ARG A 262 7.17 -17.80 -7.58
N LEU A 263 5.88 -17.91 -7.30
CA LEU A 263 4.92 -16.80 -7.29
C LEU A 263 4.24 -16.71 -5.92
N ILE A 264 4.24 -15.52 -5.34
CA ILE A 264 3.46 -15.16 -4.17
C ILE A 264 2.57 -13.97 -4.54
N VAL A 265 1.24 -14.16 -4.49
CA VAL A 265 0.28 -13.08 -4.73
C VAL A 265 -0.26 -12.56 -3.40
N VAL A 266 -0.22 -11.25 -3.24
CA VAL A 266 -0.68 -10.53 -2.04
C VAL A 266 -2.01 -9.88 -2.33
N ASN A 267 -3.01 -10.16 -1.51
CA ASN A 267 -4.31 -9.53 -1.59
C ASN A 267 -4.75 -8.96 -0.22
N SER A 268 -5.77 -8.12 -0.22
CA SER A 268 -6.27 -7.49 0.99
C SER A 268 -7.77 -7.21 0.91
N PHE A 269 -8.46 -7.35 2.05
CA PHE A 269 -9.85 -6.90 2.18
C PHE A 269 -9.98 -5.37 2.28
N SER A 270 -8.88 -4.67 2.51
CA SER A 270 -8.87 -3.23 2.83
C SER A 270 -9.51 -2.36 1.75
N LYS A 271 -9.31 -2.68 0.45
CA LYS A 271 -9.65 -1.75 -0.63
C LYS A 271 -11.02 -2.06 -1.24
N SER A 272 -11.24 -3.30 -1.62
CA SER A 272 -12.45 -3.72 -2.34
C SER A 272 -13.71 -3.73 -1.46
N TRP A 273 -13.56 -4.00 -0.15
CA TRP A 273 -14.69 -4.11 0.79
C TRP A 273 -14.70 -3.01 1.86
N ALA A 274 -13.95 -1.92 1.67
CA ALA A 274 -13.83 -0.82 2.63
C ALA A 274 -13.46 -1.31 4.06
N MET A 275 -12.53 -2.28 4.15
CA MET A 275 -12.13 -2.93 5.40
C MET A 275 -10.72 -2.50 5.84
N THR A 276 -10.34 -1.23 5.68
CA THR A 276 -8.98 -0.75 6.00
C THR A 276 -8.61 -0.94 7.47
N GLY A 277 -9.52 -0.67 8.40
CA GLY A 277 -9.35 -0.80 9.84
C GLY A 277 -9.41 -2.25 10.36
N TRP A 278 -9.89 -3.20 9.57
CA TRP A 278 -10.06 -4.62 9.97
C TRP A 278 -8.76 -5.40 10.01
N ARG A 279 -7.74 -4.90 9.32
CA ARG A 279 -6.42 -5.52 9.23
C ARG A 279 -6.51 -6.98 8.78
N LEU A 280 -7.02 -7.23 7.58
CA LEU A 280 -7.15 -8.56 7.02
C LEU A 280 -6.71 -8.61 5.55
N GLY A 281 -5.99 -9.67 5.18
CA GLY A 281 -5.51 -9.95 3.83
C GLY A 281 -5.18 -11.43 3.68
N TRP A 282 -4.62 -11.79 2.54
CA TRP A 282 -4.17 -13.17 2.31
C TRP A 282 -3.02 -13.22 1.30
N LEU A 283 -2.32 -14.34 1.34
CA LEU A 283 -1.36 -14.79 0.35
C LEU A 283 -1.97 -15.94 -0.45
N THR A 284 -1.71 -15.93 -1.76
CA THR A 284 -1.80 -17.12 -2.62
C THR A 284 -0.40 -17.47 -3.06
N LEU A 285 0.07 -18.68 -2.75
CA LEU A 285 1.46 -19.06 -2.85
C LEU A 285 1.62 -20.54 -3.28
N PRO A 286 2.84 -21.03 -3.57
CA PRO A 286 3.06 -22.45 -3.82
C PRO A 286 2.71 -23.31 -2.61
N PRO A 287 2.06 -24.49 -2.79
CA PRO A 287 1.78 -25.41 -1.69
C PRO A 287 3.01 -25.74 -0.84
N SER A 288 4.16 -25.90 -1.47
CA SER A 288 5.44 -26.18 -0.79
C SER A 288 5.90 -25.08 0.16
N LEU A 289 5.47 -23.83 -0.05
CA LEU A 289 5.83 -22.68 0.79
C LEU A 289 4.86 -22.47 1.97
N THR A 290 3.65 -23.01 1.91
CA THR A 290 2.62 -22.83 2.94
C THR A 290 3.08 -23.21 4.36
N PRO A 291 3.78 -24.33 4.61
CA PRO A 291 4.30 -24.66 5.93
C PRO A 291 5.35 -23.67 6.45
N VAL A 292 6.09 -23.02 5.54
CA VAL A 292 7.08 -21.99 5.92
C VAL A 292 6.38 -20.73 6.39
N VAL A 293 5.33 -20.30 5.67
CA VAL A 293 4.50 -19.15 6.07
C VAL A 293 3.84 -19.40 7.42
N GLU A 294 3.28 -20.59 7.64
CA GLU A 294 2.65 -20.96 8.92
C GLU A 294 3.64 -20.81 10.08
N LYS A 295 4.85 -21.36 9.91
CA LYS A 295 5.91 -21.25 10.92
C LYS A 295 6.29 -19.80 11.22
N ILE A 296 6.43 -18.94 10.20
CA ILE A 296 6.78 -17.53 10.40
C ILE A 296 5.62 -16.78 11.05
N ALA A 297 4.37 -17.06 10.65
CA ALA A 297 3.17 -16.45 11.22
C ALA A 297 3.06 -16.77 12.72
N GLU A 298 3.31 -18.03 13.14
CA GLU A 298 3.28 -18.44 14.54
C GLU A 298 4.22 -17.60 15.42
N PHE A 299 5.44 -17.30 14.94
CA PHE A 299 6.42 -16.53 15.69
C PHE A 299 6.29 -15.02 15.53
N SER A 300 5.33 -14.51 14.72
CA SER A 300 5.12 -13.07 14.52
C SER A 300 3.83 -12.57 15.16
N ILE A 301 2.68 -13.09 14.73
CA ILE A 301 1.35 -12.59 15.11
C ILE A 301 0.43 -13.74 15.59
N ALA A 302 0.84 -14.98 15.42
CA ALA A 302 0.08 -16.21 15.53
C ALA A 302 -1.03 -16.30 14.47
N SER A 303 -2.11 -15.51 14.56
CA SER A 303 -3.22 -15.59 13.61
C SER A 303 -4.00 -14.28 13.49
N ALA A 304 -4.78 -14.14 12.43
CA ALA A 304 -5.77 -13.07 12.31
C ALA A 304 -6.98 -13.32 13.24
N PRO A 305 -7.63 -12.26 13.76
CA PRO A 305 -8.77 -12.41 14.67
C PRO A 305 -9.94 -13.20 14.04
N PRO A 306 -10.50 -14.22 14.71
CA PRO A 306 -11.57 -15.06 14.16
C PRO A 306 -12.81 -14.30 13.71
N PHE A 307 -13.25 -13.32 14.49
CA PHE A 307 -14.41 -12.49 14.16
C PHE A 307 -14.22 -11.69 12.86
N SER A 308 -12.99 -11.19 12.60
CA SER A 308 -12.66 -10.55 11.32
C SER A 308 -12.68 -11.57 10.16
N GLN A 309 -12.24 -12.79 10.42
CA GLN A 309 -12.24 -13.87 9.43
C GLN A 309 -13.67 -14.31 9.06
N ARG A 310 -14.61 -14.34 10.04
CA ARG A 310 -16.04 -14.60 9.75
C ARG A 310 -16.63 -13.51 8.85
N ALA A 311 -16.42 -12.25 9.21
CA ALA A 311 -16.87 -11.12 8.42
C ALA A 311 -16.32 -11.15 6.98
N ALA A 312 -15.07 -11.57 6.82
CA ALA A 312 -14.45 -11.72 5.50
C ALA A 312 -15.11 -12.77 4.60
N VAL A 313 -15.57 -13.89 5.17
CA VAL A 313 -16.35 -14.87 4.41
C VAL A 313 -17.60 -14.23 3.80
N VAL A 314 -18.33 -13.46 4.61
CA VAL A 314 -19.54 -12.76 4.14
C VAL A 314 -19.21 -11.69 3.12
N ALA A 315 -18.08 -10.98 3.29
CA ALA A 315 -17.59 -10.01 2.31
C ALA A 315 -17.34 -10.67 0.93
N LEU A 316 -16.72 -11.84 0.90
CA LEU A 316 -16.47 -12.59 -0.34
C LEU A 316 -17.77 -13.14 -0.97
N GLN A 317 -18.70 -13.65 -0.17
CA GLN A 317 -19.89 -14.32 -0.64
C GLN A 317 -21.02 -13.36 -1.05
N GLN A 318 -21.11 -12.18 -0.42
CA GLN A 318 -22.23 -11.25 -0.58
C GLN A 318 -21.81 -9.85 -1.03
N GLY A 319 -20.51 -9.59 -1.14
CA GLY A 319 -19.96 -8.24 -1.37
C GLY A 319 -19.82 -7.83 -2.85
N GLU A 320 -20.16 -8.67 -3.82
CA GLU A 320 -19.91 -8.40 -5.24
C GLU A 320 -20.64 -7.15 -5.77
N GLU A 321 -21.90 -6.97 -5.37
CA GLU A 321 -22.66 -5.78 -5.75
C GLU A 321 -22.03 -4.50 -5.20
N PHE A 322 -21.60 -4.54 -3.94
CA PHE A 322 -20.88 -3.44 -3.30
C PHE A 322 -19.57 -3.11 -4.03
N VAL A 323 -18.75 -4.12 -4.33
CA VAL A 323 -17.48 -3.95 -5.05
C VAL A 323 -17.71 -3.34 -6.42
N ALA A 324 -18.69 -3.84 -7.17
CA ALA A 324 -19.05 -3.32 -8.50
C ALA A 324 -19.54 -1.86 -8.43
N GLN A 325 -20.36 -1.52 -7.42
CA GLN A 325 -20.81 -0.14 -7.22
C GLN A 325 -19.65 0.80 -6.87
N MET A 326 -18.75 0.35 -6.02
CA MET A 326 -17.55 1.15 -5.64
C MET A 326 -16.64 1.40 -6.84
N ALA A 327 -16.43 0.41 -7.71
CA ALA A 327 -15.66 0.60 -8.93
C ALA A 327 -16.28 1.69 -9.84
N LYS A 328 -17.62 1.70 -9.99
CA LYS A 328 -18.32 2.76 -10.73
C LYS A 328 -18.17 4.14 -10.09
N ASN A 329 -18.30 4.21 -8.77
CA ASN A 329 -18.15 5.46 -8.03
C ASN A 329 -16.71 6.01 -8.19
N TYR A 330 -15.70 5.15 -8.09
CA TYR A 330 -14.32 5.57 -8.30
C TYR A 330 -14.02 5.96 -9.75
N GLN A 331 -14.64 5.29 -10.73
CA GLN A 331 -14.54 5.71 -12.13
C GLN A 331 -15.10 7.12 -12.34
N HIS A 332 -16.27 7.41 -11.80
CA HIS A 332 -16.86 8.75 -11.84
C HIS A 332 -15.97 9.78 -11.17
N ALA A 333 -15.49 9.51 -9.96
CA ALA A 333 -14.58 10.38 -9.22
C ALA A 333 -13.26 10.62 -9.96
N ARG A 334 -12.69 9.59 -10.60
CA ARG A 334 -11.54 9.71 -11.49
C ARG A 334 -11.79 10.69 -12.61
N ASP A 335 -12.91 10.52 -13.32
CA ASP A 335 -13.24 11.35 -14.49
C ASP A 335 -13.44 12.81 -14.08
N LEU A 336 -14.10 13.05 -12.95
CA LEU A 336 -14.26 14.37 -12.36
C LEU A 336 -12.89 15.02 -12.04
N VAL A 337 -12.02 14.32 -11.30
CA VAL A 337 -10.73 14.86 -10.86
C VAL A 337 -9.79 15.04 -12.04
N CYS A 338 -9.63 14.03 -12.90
CA CYS A 338 -8.69 14.10 -14.03
C CYS A 338 -9.09 15.18 -15.04
N SER A 339 -10.40 15.34 -15.34
CA SER A 339 -10.84 16.41 -16.23
C SER A 339 -10.56 17.82 -15.68
N ARG A 340 -10.68 18.00 -14.36
CA ARG A 340 -10.36 19.28 -13.70
C ARG A 340 -8.86 19.55 -13.67
N LEU A 341 -8.03 18.53 -13.40
CA LEU A 341 -6.57 18.66 -13.42
C LEU A 341 -6.08 19.02 -14.83
N LEU A 342 -6.55 18.30 -15.84
CA LEU A 342 -6.14 18.49 -17.24
C LEU A 342 -6.67 19.80 -17.88
N ALA A 343 -7.60 20.50 -17.23
CA ALA A 343 -8.04 21.83 -17.66
C ALA A 343 -7.00 22.94 -17.38
N HIS A 344 -5.95 22.64 -16.59
CA HIS A 344 -4.88 23.59 -16.28
C HIS A 344 -3.67 23.37 -17.19
N GLU A 345 -3.22 24.42 -17.87
CA GLU A 345 -1.97 24.43 -18.58
C GLU A 345 -0.79 24.17 -17.63
N GLY A 346 0.17 23.33 -18.02
CA GLY A 346 1.29 22.94 -17.15
C GLY A 346 0.97 21.82 -16.14
N VAL A 347 -0.24 21.23 -16.18
CA VAL A 347 -0.56 20.03 -15.43
C VAL A 347 -0.55 18.80 -16.33
N THR A 348 0.28 17.83 -15.99
CA THR A 348 0.29 16.50 -16.64
C THR A 348 -0.37 15.51 -15.69
N CYS A 349 -1.45 14.86 -16.14
CA CYS A 349 -2.17 13.85 -15.37
C CYS A 349 -2.45 12.63 -16.25
N PRO A 350 -1.58 11.59 -16.22
CA PRO A 350 -1.92 10.33 -16.86
C PRO A 350 -3.17 9.74 -16.22
N VAL A 351 -4.20 9.50 -17.04
CA VAL A 351 -5.50 9.05 -16.53
C VAL A 351 -5.36 7.61 -16.04
N PRO A 352 -5.61 7.32 -14.74
CA PRO A 352 -5.44 5.99 -14.19
C PRO A 352 -6.47 5.00 -14.73
N GLU A 353 -6.04 3.78 -14.99
CA GLU A 353 -6.91 2.68 -15.45
C GLU A 353 -7.49 1.86 -14.29
N SER A 354 -6.98 2.12 -13.06
CA SER A 354 -7.30 1.35 -11.86
C SER A 354 -6.98 2.11 -10.58
N ALA A 355 -7.20 1.48 -9.43
CA ALA A 355 -7.03 2.04 -8.09
C ALA A 355 -7.93 3.27 -7.88
N PHE A 356 -7.59 4.18 -6.99
CA PHE A 356 -8.36 5.40 -6.76
C PHE A 356 -7.45 6.62 -6.49
N TYR A 357 -6.41 6.73 -7.34
CA TYR A 357 -5.41 7.79 -7.26
C TYR A 357 -5.24 8.51 -8.59
N ALA A 358 -5.22 9.83 -8.57
CA ALA A 358 -4.62 10.64 -9.61
C ALA A 358 -3.18 10.96 -9.20
N TYR A 359 -2.22 10.58 -10.05
CA TYR A 359 -0.81 10.88 -9.87
C TYR A 359 -0.39 11.82 -10.99
N PHE A 360 -0.21 13.09 -10.64
CA PHE A 360 -0.09 14.18 -11.60
C PHE A 360 1.12 15.06 -11.29
N LYS A 361 1.61 15.74 -12.32
CA LYS A 361 2.73 16.68 -12.25
C LYS A 361 2.24 18.11 -12.47
N VAL A 362 2.78 19.04 -11.69
CA VAL A 362 2.58 20.48 -11.84
C VAL A 362 3.91 21.09 -12.26
N GLU A 363 3.95 21.67 -13.47
CA GLU A 363 5.15 22.28 -14.04
C GLU A 363 5.54 23.53 -13.24
N GLY A 364 6.85 23.71 -13.04
CA GLY A 364 7.41 24.85 -12.30
C GLY A 364 7.57 24.60 -10.80
N VAL A 365 6.98 23.55 -10.25
CA VAL A 365 7.22 23.17 -8.85
C VAL A 365 8.59 22.49 -8.72
N THR A 366 9.48 23.09 -7.93
CA THR A 366 10.86 22.61 -7.71
C THR A 366 11.05 21.87 -6.38
N ASP A 367 10.11 22.04 -5.43
CA ASP A 367 10.06 21.33 -4.14
C ASP A 367 8.61 20.88 -3.86
N SER A 368 8.32 19.59 -4.12
CA SER A 368 6.96 19.04 -3.95
C SER A 368 6.51 19.04 -2.49
N VAL A 369 7.45 18.88 -1.54
CA VAL A 369 7.11 18.84 -0.10
C VAL A 369 6.74 20.24 0.38
N ALA A 370 7.54 21.26 0.04
CA ALA A 370 7.23 22.66 0.36
C ALA A 370 5.92 23.09 -0.28
N TYR A 371 5.69 22.72 -1.53
CA TYR A 371 4.45 23.03 -2.24
C TYR A 371 3.22 22.35 -1.60
N ALA A 372 3.33 21.08 -1.20
CA ALA A 372 2.26 20.38 -0.48
C ALA A 372 1.93 21.06 0.86
N ARG A 373 2.93 21.58 1.58
CA ARG A 373 2.72 22.36 2.81
C ARG A 373 1.99 23.68 2.52
N MET A 374 2.40 24.38 1.49
CA MET A 374 1.72 25.60 1.05
C MET A 374 0.25 25.33 0.68
N LEU A 375 -0.06 24.24 -0.02
CA LEU A 375 -1.43 23.86 -0.34
C LEU A 375 -2.27 23.56 0.92
N ILE A 376 -1.68 22.94 1.95
CA ILE A 376 -2.34 22.73 3.24
C ILE A 376 -2.67 24.08 3.88
N GLU A 377 -1.74 25.03 3.89
CA GLU A 377 -1.91 26.33 4.55
C GLU A 377 -2.89 27.25 3.80
N LYS A 378 -2.77 27.32 2.48
CA LYS A 378 -3.48 28.30 1.65
C LYS A 378 -4.77 27.74 1.04
N ALA A 379 -4.72 26.55 0.45
CA ALA A 379 -5.85 25.92 -0.20
C ALA A 379 -6.69 25.06 0.77
N LYS A 380 -6.16 24.71 1.94
CA LYS A 380 -6.78 23.76 2.87
C LYS A 380 -7.03 22.38 2.20
N VAL A 381 -6.10 21.96 1.36
CA VAL A 381 -6.13 20.64 0.70
C VAL A 381 -4.83 19.91 0.94
N GLY A 382 -4.92 18.67 1.38
CA GLY A 382 -3.77 17.80 1.66
C GLY A 382 -3.52 16.81 0.54
N LEU A 383 -2.37 16.92 -0.12
CA LEU A 383 -1.88 16.00 -1.15
C LEU A 383 -0.64 15.26 -0.65
N ALA A 384 -0.37 14.06 -1.19
CA ALA A 384 0.89 13.38 -0.94
C ALA A 384 1.92 13.80 -2.01
N PRO A 385 3.08 14.38 -1.63
CA PRO A 385 4.12 14.77 -2.59
C PRO A 385 4.76 13.55 -3.24
N GLY A 386 5.24 13.71 -4.47
CA GLY A 386 5.87 12.66 -5.28
C GLY A 386 7.11 12.06 -4.63
N ASP A 387 7.82 12.84 -3.84
CA ASP A 387 8.98 12.41 -3.04
C ASP A 387 8.67 11.19 -2.14
N ALA A 388 7.42 11.08 -1.68
CA ALA A 388 6.98 9.91 -0.90
C ALA A 388 6.95 8.62 -1.71
N PHE A 389 6.98 8.67 -3.05
CA PHE A 389 6.86 7.53 -3.97
C PHE A 389 8.13 7.27 -4.78
N LEU A 390 9.25 7.90 -4.41
CA LEU A 390 10.56 7.82 -5.09
C LEU A 390 10.48 8.16 -6.59
N VAL A 391 9.85 9.26 -6.93
CA VAL A 391 10.00 9.91 -8.22
C VAL A 391 11.28 10.73 -8.20
N GLY A 392 12.13 10.55 -9.19
CA GLY A 392 13.39 11.29 -9.31
C GLY A 392 13.23 12.77 -9.72
N GLU A 393 11.99 13.24 -9.91
CA GLU A 393 11.69 14.59 -10.36
C GLU A 393 10.67 15.28 -9.42
N PRO A 394 10.86 16.57 -9.10
CA PRO A 394 9.88 17.34 -8.33
C PRO A 394 8.61 17.63 -9.15
N GLY A 395 7.59 18.15 -8.46
CA GLY A 395 6.34 18.59 -9.05
C GLY A 395 5.27 17.51 -9.15
N TRP A 396 5.56 16.26 -8.80
CA TRP A 396 4.57 15.19 -8.76
C TRP A 396 3.79 15.18 -7.44
N PHE A 397 2.50 14.83 -7.53
CA PHE A 397 1.59 14.72 -6.39
C PHE A 397 0.63 13.55 -6.59
N ARG A 398 0.27 12.87 -5.48
CA ARG A 398 -0.82 11.90 -5.47
C ARG A 398 -2.03 12.48 -4.75
N LEU A 399 -3.17 12.42 -5.42
CA LEU A 399 -4.51 12.72 -4.91
C LEU A 399 -5.31 11.41 -4.82
N CYS A 400 -5.86 11.11 -3.66
CA CYS A 400 -6.84 10.03 -3.48
C CYS A 400 -8.25 10.57 -3.79
N PHE A 401 -8.89 10.04 -4.84
CA PHE A 401 -10.24 10.45 -5.22
C PHE A 401 -11.35 9.54 -4.69
N ALA A 402 -11.05 8.65 -3.74
CA ALA A 402 -12.06 7.87 -3.04
C ALA A 402 -12.78 8.75 -2.00
N GLN A 403 -13.47 9.78 -2.48
CA GLN A 403 -14.16 10.81 -1.70
C GLN A 403 -15.53 11.10 -2.29
N THR A 404 -16.35 11.92 -1.60
CA THR A 404 -17.63 12.36 -2.17
C THR A 404 -17.42 13.41 -3.26
N ASP A 405 -18.40 13.53 -4.19
CA ASP A 405 -18.35 14.52 -5.25
C ASP A 405 -18.27 15.96 -4.71
N GLU A 406 -18.95 16.26 -3.58
CA GLU A 406 -18.89 17.56 -2.92
C GLU A 406 -17.48 17.89 -2.46
N GLN A 407 -16.81 16.93 -1.78
CA GLN A 407 -15.45 17.11 -1.31
C GLN A 407 -14.45 17.24 -2.46
N LEU A 408 -14.62 16.47 -3.53
CA LEU A 408 -13.75 16.54 -4.70
C LEU A 408 -13.94 17.85 -5.46
N ASN A 409 -15.18 18.28 -5.69
CA ASN A 409 -15.45 19.58 -6.34
C ASN A 409 -14.88 20.75 -5.54
N GLU A 410 -15.07 20.75 -4.23
CA GLU A 410 -14.53 21.76 -3.34
C GLU A 410 -12.99 21.76 -3.34
N ALA A 411 -12.37 20.58 -3.23
CA ALA A 411 -10.91 20.47 -3.28
C ALA A 411 -10.35 20.98 -4.61
N MET A 412 -10.95 20.61 -5.74
CA MET A 412 -10.51 21.05 -7.05
C MET A 412 -10.69 22.56 -7.24
N ALA A 413 -11.79 23.14 -6.73
CA ALA A 413 -11.99 24.60 -6.74
C ALA A 413 -10.92 25.34 -5.94
N ARG A 414 -10.56 24.84 -4.75
CA ARG A 414 -9.51 25.41 -3.90
C ARG A 414 -8.11 25.25 -4.49
N LEU A 415 -7.83 24.15 -5.19
CA LEU A 415 -6.54 23.88 -5.84
C LEU A 415 -6.33 24.71 -7.10
N SER A 416 -7.41 25.02 -7.85
CA SER A 416 -7.37 25.65 -9.17
C SER A 416 -6.47 26.90 -9.26
N PRO A 417 -6.51 27.88 -8.35
CA PRO A 417 -5.64 29.07 -8.42
C PRO A 417 -4.15 28.74 -8.33
N TYR A 418 -3.79 27.70 -7.58
CA TYR A 418 -2.41 27.29 -7.37
C TYR A 418 -1.89 26.42 -8.54
N LEU A 419 -2.75 25.62 -9.15
CA LEU A 419 -2.39 24.85 -10.34
C LEU A 419 -2.17 25.74 -11.57
N ALA A 420 -2.97 26.83 -11.70
CA ALA A 420 -2.84 27.78 -12.82
C ALA A 420 -1.57 28.65 -12.75
N ASN A 421 -1.10 28.99 -11.55
CA ASN A 421 -0.02 29.95 -11.29
C ASN A 421 1.17 29.31 -10.56
N ALA A 422 1.43 28.03 -10.77
CA ALA A 422 2.47 27.32 -10.02
C ALA A 422 3.87 27.92 -10.21
N ARG A 423 4.16 28.50 -11.39
CA ARG A 423 5.43 29.18 -11.68
C ARG A 423 5.65 30.47 -10.88
N GLU A 424 4.58 31.08 -10.38
CA GLU A 424 4.63 32.33 -9.59
C GLU A 424 4.61 32.07 -8.08
N THR A 425 4.20 30.85 -7.68
CA THR A 425 3.97 30.47 -6.28
C THR A 425 4.98 29.46 -5.74
N ALA A 426 5.86 28.94 -6.58
CA ALA A 426 6.87 27.91 -6.24
C ALA A 426 8.18 28.49 -5.68
#